data_7174a4e96a7f99b5c38a5019a06ecc2c
#
_entry.id   7174a4e96a7f99b5c38a5019a06ecc2c
#
_cell.length_a   1.000
_cell.length_b   1.000
_cell.length_c   1.000
_cell.angle_alpha   90.00
_cell.angle_beta   90.00
_cell.angle_gamma   90.00
#
_symmetry.space_group_name_H-M   'P 1'
#
loop_
_entity.id
_entity.type
_entity.pdbx_description
1 polymer ?
#
loop_
_entity_poly.entity_id
_entity_poly.type
_entity_poly.pdbx_seq_one_letter_code
_entity_poly.pdbx_strand_id
1 'polypeptide(L)'
;DVGGRMGNIQNIIRGSSPDGTSGILRVTQDGKSVHEGPFGSSVPNILYYAYGIRNSFGFDFDPVTGNLWDSENGGIDKDEINYVYPGFNSGWRKAMGMALSRFDPNEDLFYFDGKGNYSDPEFVWKETVAPTALKFLNSSKLGSQYENTIFVGDVKTGNLYNFRLDSAREQLLLDPPLDDKVADTPQEIQDIVFGRGFGVITD
;
A
#
# COMPACT_ATOMS: atom_id res chain seq x y z
N ASP A 1 8.51 10.03 3.27
CA ASP A 1 7.80 11.30 3.43
C ASP A 1 8.68 12.44 2.93
N VAL A 2 8.24 13.12 1.89
CA VAL A 2 8.92 14.28 1.31
C VAL A 2 8.45 15.59 1.93
N GLY A 3 8.14 15.61 3.19
CA GLY A 3 7.57 16.69 3.99
C GLY A 3 7.64 18.08 3.37
N GLY A 4 6.53 18.78 3.34
CA GLY A 4 6.44 20.15 2.82
C GLY A 4 6.29 20.32 1.31
N ARG A 5 6.55 19.29 0.48
CA ARG A 5 6.28 19.37 -0.96
C ARG A 5 4.77 19.31 -1.22
N MET A 6 4.30 20.10 -2.17
CA MET A 6 2.88 20.27 -2.49
C MET A 6 2.69 20.00 -3.98
N GLY A 7 2.99 18.77 -4.40
CA GLY A 7 2.87 18.33 -5.79
C GLY A 7 1.51 17.72 -6.13
N ASN A 8 1.15 17.75 -7.41
CA ASN A 8 -0.03 17.04 -7.89
C ASN A 8 0.08 15.52 -7.69
N ILE A 9 1.29 14.99 -7.66
CA ILE A 9 1.57 13.59 -7.32
C ILE A 9 1.19 13.24 -5.86
N GLN A 10 0.98 14.24 -5.01
CA GLN A 10 0.46 14.12 -3.65
C GLN A 10 -1.01 14.53 -3.57
N ASN A 11 -1.73 14.45 -4.68
CA ASN A 11 -3.14 14.82 -4.80
C ASN A 11 -3.44 16.31 -4.48
N ILE A 12 -2.47 17.19 -4.72
CA ILE A 12 -2.70 18.63 -4.66
C ILE A 12 -3.01 19.11 -6.09
N ILE A 13 -4.29 19.32 -6.40
CA ILE A 13 -4.79 19.57 -7.77
C ILE A 13 -4.04 20.70 -8.49
N ARG A 14 -3.65 21.75 -7.76
CA ARG A 14 -2.86 22.88 -8.27
C ARG A 14 -1.41 22.84 -7.80
N GLY A 15 -0.91 21.65 -7.47
CA GLY A 15 0.45 21.45 -7.01
C GLY A 15 1.47 21.50 -8.15
N SER A 16 2.75 21.41 -7.78
CA SER A 16 3.84 21.29 -8.74
C SER A 16 3.76 19.97 -9.52
N SER A 17 4.37 19.96 -10.70
CA SER A 17 4.47 18.75 -11.53
C SER A 17 5.20 17.61 -10.81
N PRO A 18 4.98 16.35 -11.23
CA PRO A 18 5.68 15.18 -10.69
C PRO A 18 7.20 15.36 -10.72
N ASP A 19 7.88 14.88 -9.69
CA ASP A 19 9.32 15.06 -9.50
C ASP A 19 10.08 13.77 -9.11
N GLY A 20 9.42 12.61 -9.21
CA GLY A 20 9.99 11.31 -8.84
C GLY A 20 9.72 10.90 -7.39
N THR A 21 8.94 11.68 -6.62
CA THR A 21 8.57 11.38 -5.23
C THR A 21 7.11 10.95 -5.09
N SER A 22 6.71 10.51 -3.90
CA SER A 22 5.31 10.13 -3.55
C SER A 22 4.66 9.11 -4.46
N GLY A 23 5.43 8.10 -4.88
CA GLY A 23 4.91 7.02 -5.71
C GLY A 23 5.86 5.84 -5.79
N ILE A 24 5.36 4.76 -6.36
CA ILE A 24 6.16 3.59 -6.74
C ILE A 24 6.62 3.81 -8.17
N LEU A 25 7.93 3.73 -8.38
CA LEU A 25 8.55 3.90 -9.68
C LEU A 25 8.88 2.53 -10.30
N ARG A 26 8.67 2.40 -11.60
CA ARG A 26 9.04 1.22 -12.39
C ARG A 26 10.15 1.56 -13.38
N VAL A 27 11.28 0.90 -13.21
CA VAL A 27 12.46 1.06 -14.06
C VAL A 27 12.97 -0.29 -14.52
N THR A 28 13.74 -0.30 -15.59
CA THR A 28 14.52 -1.47 -16.02
C THR A 28 15.69 -1.72 -15.06
N GLN A 29 16.34 -2.88 -15.16
CA GLN A 29 17.48 -3.23 -14.30
C GLN A 29 18.69 -2.28 -14.46
N ASP A 30 18.80 -1.61 -15.60
CA ASP A 30 19.83 -0.59 -15.84
C ASP A 30 19.35 0.84 -15.51
N GLY A 31 18.22 0.97 -14.79
CA GLY A 31 17.71 2.24 -14.26
C GLY A 31 16.98 3.13 -15.27
N LYS A 32 16.66 2.61 -16.45
CA LYS A 32 15.93 3.37 -17.48
C LYS A 32 14.43 3.23 -17.32
N SER A 33 13.67 4.14 -17.95
CA SER A 33 12.23 4.01 -18.05
C SER A 33 11.85 2.78 -18.87
N VAL A 34 10.76 2.12 -18.49
CA VAL A 34 10.06 1.15 -19.37
C VAL A 34 9.28 1.91 -20.43
N HIS A 35 9.12 1.34 -21.63
CA HIS A 35 8.57 2.05 -22.79
C HIS A 35 7.14 2.59 -22.63
N GLU A 36 6.36 2.03 -21.70
CA GLU A 36 4.98 2.44 -21.47
C GLU A 36 4.71 2.57 -19.97
N GLY A 37 4.33 3.76 -19.54
CA GLY A 37 3.86 4.05 -18.19
C GLY A 37 2.39 4.45 -18.19
N PRO A 38 1.65 4.20 -17.12
CA PRO A 38 0.22 4.56 -17.05
C PRO A 38 -0.02 6.07 -17.21
N PHE A 39 0.96 6.92 -16.84
CA PHE A 39 0.79 8.37 -16.78
C PHE A 39 1.43 9.14 -17.94
N GLY A 40 1.83 8.45 -18.99
CA GLY A 40 2.39 9.06 -20.20
C GLY A 40 3.87 8.79 -20.41
N SER A 41 4.44 9.35 -21.50
CA SER A 41 5.78 9.05 -21.97
C SER A 41 6.85 10.06 -21.55
N SER A 42 6.48 11.18 -20.91
CA SER A 42 7.44 12.19 -20.47
C SER A 42 8.06 11.84 -19.11
N VAL A 43 9.33 12.16 -18.92
CA VAL A 43 10.00 12.07 -17.62
C VAL A 43 9.53 13.23 -16.72
N PRO A 44 9.19 13.00 -15.42
CA PRO A 44 9.26 11.72 -14.71
C PRO A 44 8.01 10.85 -14.81
N ASN A 45 6.93 11.28 -15.47
CA ASN A 45 5.64 10.57 -15.50
C ASN A 45 5.76 9.11 -15.96
N ILE A 46 6.60 8.84 -16.96
CA ILE A 46 6.82 7.49 -17.49
C ILE A 46 7.39 6.51 -16.44
N LEU A 47 8.00 7.01 -15.38
CA LEU A 47 8.59 6.17 -14.33
C LEU A 47 7.55 5.71 -13.32
N TYR A 48 6.46 6.46 -13.14
CA TYR A 48 5.46 6.12 -12.13
C TYR A 48 4.64 4.89 -12.50
N TYR A 49 4.57 3.95 -11.59
CA TYR A 49 3.64 2.82 -11.60
C TYR A 49 2.38 3.13 -10.81
N ALA A 50 2.57 3.77 -9.65
CA ALA A 50 1.54 4.22 -8.74
C ALA A 50 1.94 5.57 -8.11
N TYR A 51 0.98 6.32 -7.54
CA TYR A 51 1.23 7.61 -6.92
C TYR A 51 0.30 7.89 -5.75
N GLY A 52 0.37 9.09 -5.18
CA GLY A 52 -0.40 9.43 -3.99
C GLY A 52 0.02 8.65 -2.76
N ILE A 53 1.28 8.23 -2.70
CA ILE A 53 1.85 7.38 -1.66
C ILE A 53 2.63 8.24 -0.69
N ARG A 54 2.37 8.06 0.61
CA ARG A 54 3.08 8.75 1.66
C ARG A 54 4.42 8.10 1.97
N ASN A 55 4.41 6.84 2.36
CA ASN A 55 5.60 6.11 2.80
C ASN A 55 5.38 4.59 2.69
N SER A 56 5.40 4.08 1.48
CA SER A 56 5.48 2.64 1.24
C SER A 56 6.84 2.15 1.73
N PHE A 57 6.86 1.26 2.71
CA PHE A 57 8.10 0.75 3.30
C PHE A 57 8.44 -0.64 2.77
N GLY A 58 7.48 -1.55 2.81
CA GLY A 58 7.63 -2.90 2.28
C GLY A 58 6.72 -3.14 1.09
N PHE A 59 7.20 -3.86 0.09
CA PHE A 59 6.35 -4.37 -0.98
C PHE A 59 6.88 -5.71 -1.51
N ASP A 60 5.97 -6.50 -2.05
CA ASP A 60 6.31 -7.77 -2.69
C ASP A 60 5.32 -8.12 -3.80
N PHE A 61 5.73 -9.02 -4.67
CA PHE A 61 4.88 -9.54 -5.73
C PHE A 61 4.26 -10.87 -5.29
N ASP A 62 2.95 -10.99 -5.47
CA ASP A 62 2.25 -12.25 -5.29
C ASP A 62 2.86 -13.34 -6.19
N PRO A 63 3.38 -14.44 -5.63
CA PRO A 63 4.02 -15.48 -6.42
C PRO A 63 3.09 -16.24 -7.36
N VAL A 64 1.76 -16.09 -7.19
CA VAL A 64 0.73 -16.77 -8.00
C VAL A 64 0.30 -15.91 -9.19
N THR A 65 0.07 -14.62 -8.96
CA THR A 65 -0.50 -13.71 -9.98
C THR A 65 0.51 -12.70 -10.52
N GLY A 66 1.58 -12.42 -9.77
CA GLY A 66 2.50 -11.31 -10.06
C GLY A 66 1.95 -9.94 -9.65
N ASN A 67 0.83 -9.88 -8.95
CA ASN A 67 0.25 -8.65 -8.43
C ASN A 67 1.15 -8.03 -7.36
N LEU A 68 1.27 -6.71 -7.37
CA LEU A 68 2.06 -5.97 -6.39
C LEU A 68 1.21 -5.60 -5.18
N TRP A 69 1.77 -5.80 -4.00
CA TRP A 69 1.20 -5.38 -2.73
C TRP A 69 2.21 -4.55 -1.95
N ASP A 70 1.75 -3.55 -1.21
CA ASP A 70 2.62 -2.76 -0.35
C ASP A 70 2.05 -2.56 1.06
N SER A 71 2.94 -2.19 1.97
CA SER A 71 2.61 -1.66 3.29
C SER A 71 2.97 -0.18 3.34
N GLU A 72 2.00 0.67 3.65
CA GLU A 72 2.18 2.12 3.69
C GLU A 72 2.02 2.66 5.11
N ASN A 73 2.99 3.45 5.55
CA ASN A 73 2.96 4.08 6.86
C ASN A 73 2.17 5.38 6.85
N GLY A 74 1.18 5.46 7.72
CA GLY A 74 0.43 6.67 8.02
C GLY A 74 1.27 7.76 8.71
N GLY A 75 0.67 8.92 8.89
CA GLY A 75 1.32 10.05 9.55
C GLY A 75 1.36 9.89 11.06
N ILE A 76 0.20 9.96 11.65
CA ILE A 76 -0.06 9.82 13.09
C ILE A 76 -1.02 8.67 13.39
N ASP A 77 -1.75 8.23 12.37
CA ASP A 77 -2.72 7.15 12.39
C ASP A 77 -2.80 6.50 11.01
N LYS A 78 -3.50 5.37 10.91
CA LYS A 78 -3.93 4.70 9.68
C LYS A 78 -2.78 4.20 8.78
N ASP A 79 -2.01 3.26 9.31
CA ASP A 79 -1.13 2.45 8.45
C ASP A 79 -1.96 1.52 7.57
N GLU A 80 -1.46 1.19 6.38
CA GLU A 80 -2.24 0.53 5.33
C GLU A 80 -1.55 -0.69 4.73
N ILE A 81 -2.36 -1.60 4.18
CA ILE A 81 -1.94 -2.57 3.16
C ILE A 81 -2.72 -2.26 1.89
N ASN A 82 -2.03 -2.14 0.77
CA ASN A 82 -2.62 -1.81 -0.51
C ASN A 82 -2.36 -2.90 -1.55
N TYR A 83 -3.37 -3.19 -2.37
CA TYR A 83 -3.21 -3.84 -3.66
C TYR A 83 -2.84 -2.78 -4.70
N VAL A 84 -1.65 -2.89 -5.28
CA VAL A 84 -1.09 -1.87 -6.15
C VAL A 84 -1.10 -2.32 -7.60
N TYR A 85 -1.82 -1.60 -8.45
CA TYR A 85 -1.92 -1.86 -9.89
C TYR A 85 -1.44 -0.65 -10.72
N PRO A 86 -1.19 -0.81 -12.02
CA PRO A 86 -0.77 0.32 -12.85
C PRO A 86 -1.79 1.45 -12.82
N GLY A 87 -1.36 2.64 -12.42
CA GLY A 87 -2.25 3.78 -12.27
C GLY A 87 -2.85 3.97 -10.90
N PHE A 88 -2.57 3.10 -9.94
CA PHE A 88 -3.06 3.19 -8.55
C PHE A 88 -2.70 4.53 -7.91
N ASN A 89 -3.68 5.10 -7.19
CA ASN A 89 -3.55 6.31 -6.38
C ASN A 89 -3.96 5.98 -4.95
N SER A 90 -3.02 5.98 -4.01
CA SER A 90 -3.28 5.72 -2.58
C SER A 90 -4.03 6.86 -1.88
N GLY A 91 -4.10 8.05 -2.49
CA GLY A 91 -4.89 9.16 -1.95
C GLY A 91 -4.11 10.20 -1.13
N TRP A 92 -2.87 9.91 -0.73
CA TRP A 92 -2.05 10.88 0.01
C TRP A 92 -1.90 12.19 -0.77
N ARG A 93 -2.13 13.34 -0.20
CA ARG A 93 -2.40 13.82 1.17
C ARG A 93 -3.88 13.99 1.50
N LYS A 94 -4.79 13.65 0.64
CA LYS A 94 -6.23 13.92 0.79
C LYS A 94 -6.96 12.81 1.55
N ALA A 95 -6.57 11.58 1.30
CA ALA A 95 -7.03 10.40 2.00
C ALA A 95 -5.86 9.67 2.66
N MET A 96 -6.12 9.01 3.77
CA MET A 96 -5.28 8.08 4.47
C MET A 96 -6.19 7.14 5.24
N GLY A 97 -6.03 5.83 5.09
CA GLY A 97 -7.02 4.84 5.51
C GLY A 97 -8.26 4.87 4.63
N MET A 98 -9.35 4.25 5.10
CA MET A 98 -10.62 4.22 4.40
C MET A 98 -11.14 5.64 4.14
N ALA A 99 -11.64 5.89 2.94
CA ALA A 99 -12.18 7.18 2.55
C ALA A 99 -13.35 7.60 3.44
N LEU A 100 -13.34 8.85 3.84
CA LEU A 100 -14.46 9.41 4.59
C LEU A 100 -15.69 9.61 3.68
N SER A 101 -16.89 9.49 4.22
CA SER A 101 -18.15 9.64 3.48
C SER A 101 -18.33 10.97 2.73
N ARG A 102 -17.61 12.02 3.14
CA ARG A 102 -17.59 13.34 2.48
C ARG A 102 -16.51 13.49 1.40
N PHE A 103 -15.68 12.47 1.22
CA PHE A 103 -14.59 12.47 0.25
C PHE A 103 -15.12 12.05 -1.12
N ASP A 104 -14.93 12.88 -2.13
CA ASP A 104 -15.20 12.55 -3.53
C ASP A 104 -13.88 12.41 -4.28
N PRO A 105 -13.45 11.18 -4.58
CA PRO A 105 -12.21 10.97 -5.31
C PRO A 105 -12.13 11.80 -6.60
N ASN A 106 -13.22 11.96 -7.33
CA ASN A 106 -13.23 12.65 -8.63
C ASN A 106 -13.00 14.17 -8.51
N GLU A 107 -13.35 14.76 -7.37
CA GLU A 107 -13.18 16.19 -7.12
C GLU A 107 -11.93 16.49 -6.28
N ASP A 108 -11.60 15.60 -5.33
CA ASP A 108 -10.58 15.83 -4.32
C ASP A 108 -9.17 15.41 -4.76
N LEU A 109 -9.06 14.49 -5.74
CA LEU A 109 -7.79 13.91 -6.16
C LEU A 109 -7.32 14.41 -7.53
N PHE A 110 -6.04 14.21 -7.77
CA PHE A 110 -5.41 14.47 -9.07
C PHE A 110 -5.39 13.19 -9.90
N TYR A 111 -5.90 13.23 -11.13
CA TYR A 111 -6.16 12.02 -11.94
C TYR A 111 -5.30 11.83 -13.18
N PHE A 112 -4.29 12.67 -13.45
CA PHE A 112 -3.49 12.57 -14.68
C PHE A 112 -4.35 12.41 -15.94
N ASP A 113 -5.32 13.29 -16.14
CA ASP A 113 -6.25 13.23 -17.29
C ASP A 113 -7.02 11.89 -17.38
N GLY A 114 -7.49 11.38 -16.27
CA GLY A 114 -8.27 10.14 -16.18
C GLY A 114 -7.44 8.85 -16.14
N LYS A 115 -6.13 8.93 -15.96
CA LYS A 115 -5.24 7.75 -15.92
C LYS A 115 -4.93 7.27 -14.50
N GLY A 116 -5.22 8.08 -13.49
CA GLY A 116 -5.10 7.69 -12.09
C GLY A 116 -6.38 7.02 -11.61
N ASN A 117 -6.26 6.02 -10.74
CA ASN A 117 -7.37 5.29 -10.19
C ASN A 117 -7.20 5.17 -8.68
N TYR A 118 -8.04 5.87 -7.92
CA TYR A 118 -8.08 5.72 -6.48
C TYR A 118 -8.81 4.44 -6.08
N SER A 119 -8.29 3.74 -5.11
CA SER A 119 -9.04 2.76 -4.34
C SER A 119 -8.70 2.88 -2.85
N ASP A 120 -9.67 2.56 -2.00
CA ASP A 120 -9.41 2.39 -0.58
C ASP A 120 -8.40 1.26 -0.35
N PRO A 121 -7.63 1.30 0.75
CA PRO A 121 -6.72 0.22 1.10
C PRO A 121 -7.46 -1.10 1.35
N GLU A 122 -6.73 -2.20 1.21
CA GLU A 122 -7.26 -3.53 1.52
C GLU A 122 -7.27 -3.81 3.03
N PHE A 123 -6.48 -3.06 3.79
CA PHE A 123 -6.47 -3.13 5.26
C PHE A 123 -5.91 -1.87 5.89
N VAL A 124 -6.44 -1.51 7.07
CA VAL A 124 -6.02 -0.34 7.84
C VAL A 124 -5.79 -0.71 9.30
N TRP A 125 -4.62 -0.40 9.83
CA TRP A 125 -4.45 -0.27 11.28
C TRP A 125 -4.82 1.16 11.67
N LYS A 126 -5.88 1.34 12.45
CA LYS A 126 -6.32 2.68 12.90
C LYS A 126 -5.24 3.36 13.75
N GLU A 127 -4.68 2.64 14.71
CA GLU A 127 -3.50 3.06 15.44
C GLU A 127 -2.25 2.56 14.71
N THR A 128 -1.28 3.45 14.48
CA THR A 128 -0.06 3.08 13.75
C THR A 128 0.71 1.96 14.44
N VAL A 129 1.09 0.97 13.67
CA VAL A 129 2.00 -0.12 14.06
C VAL A 129 3.39 0.06 13.45
N ALA A 130 3.54 0.98 12.50
CA ALA A 130 4.71 1.18 11.66
C ALA A 130 5.09 -0.10 10.91
N PRO A 131 4.24 -0.56 9.96
CA PRO A 131 4.54 -1.73 9.15
C PRO A 131 5.80 -1.49 8.32
N THR A 132 6.60 -2.54 8.19
CA THR A 132 7.89 -2.50 7.49
C THR A 132 7.90 -3.51 6.35
N ALA A 133 8.43 -4.70 6.60
CA ALA A 133 8.46 -5.74 5.60
C ALA A 133 7.03 -6.20 5.24
N LEU A 134 6.77 -6.33 3.95
CA LEU A 134 5.65 -7.10 3.43
C LEU A 134 6.22 -8.18 2.53
N LYS A 135 5.90 -9.46 2.82
CA LYS A 135 6.42 -10.59 2.06
C LYS A 135 5.36 -11.68 1.85
N PHE A 136 5.34 -12.24 0.66
CA PHE A 136 4.62 -13.48 0.41
C PHE A 136 5.44 -14.68 0.85
N LEU A 137 4.82 -15.60 1.58
CA LEU A 137 5.46 -16.87 1.92
C LEU A 137 5.34 -17.86 0.76
N ASN A 138 6.30 -17.87 -0.14
CA ASN A 138 6.36 -18.86 -1.23
C ASN A 138 6.96 -20.19 -0.73
N SER A 139 6.34 -20.79 0.28
CA SER A 139 6.77 -22.05 0.88
C SER A 139 5.70 -22.66 1.76
N SER A 140 5.55 -23.99 1.71
CA SER A 140 4.66 -24.76 2.60
C SER A 140 5.31 -25.19 3.93
N LYS A 141 6.56 -24.74 4.22
CA LYS A 141 7.30 -25.18 5.43
C LYS A 141 6.68 -24.74 6.76
N LEU A 142 5.91 -23.67 6.79
CA LEU A 142 5.14 -23.26 7.98
C LEU A 142 3.75 -23.90 8.04
N GLY A 143 3.39 -24.72 7.04
CA GLY A 143 2.08 -25.31 6.84
C GLY A 143 1.43 -24.78 5.55
N SER A 144 0.69 -25.64 4.85
CA SER A 144 0.07 -25.28 3.55
C SER A 144 -0.95 -24.15 3.66
N GLN A 145 -1.53 -23.92 4.83
CA GLN A 145 -2.47 -22.81 5.07
C GLN A 145 -1.81 -21.44 5.01
N TYR A 146 -0.48 -21.34 5.14
CA TYR A 146 0.28 -20.11 5.06
C TYR A 146 1.00 -19.90 3.72
N GLU A 147 0.99 -20.92 2.86
CA GLU A 147 1.62 -20.83 1.55
C GLU A 147 0.92 -19.76 0.69
N ASN A 148 1.72 -18.89 0.08
CA ASN A 148 1.26 -17.76 -0.74
C ASN A 148 0.34 -16.77 0.01
N THR A 149 0.46 -16.68 1.34
CA THR A 149 -0.17 -15.62 2.14
C THR A 149 0.80 -14.47 2.38
N ILE A 150 0.26 -13.30 2.74
CA ILE A 150 1.06 -12.12 3.06
C ILE A 150 1.48 -12.17 4.53
N PHE A 151 2.75 -11.90 4.78
CA PHE A 151 3.28 -11.59 6.11
C PHE A 151 3.72 -10.14 6.15
N VAL A 152 3.35 -9.44 7.23
CA VAL A 152 3.76 -8.05 7.47
C VAL A 152 4.39 -7.96 8.85
N GLY A 153 5.60 -7.42 8.90
CA GLY A 153 6.28 -7.13 10.16
C GLY A 153 6.09 -5.67 10.59
N ASP A 154 6.21 -5.38 11.88
CA ASP A 154 6.19 -4.03 12.40
C ASP A 154 7.42 -3.68 13.26
N VAL A 155 7.74 -2.39 13.31
CA VAL A 155 8.82 -1.84 14.13
C VAL A 155 8.36 -1.56 15.56
N LYS A 156 7.10 -1.18 15.72
CA LYS A 156 6.61 -0.58 16.96
C LYS A 156 6.33 -1.59 18.05
N THR A 157 5.83 -2.76 17.68
CA THR A 157 5.44 -3.80 18.63
C THR A 157 6.21 -5.11 18.46
N GLY A 158 6.90 -5.30 17.36
CA GLY A 158 7.60 -6.54 17.03
C GLY A 158 6.66 -7.68 16.76
N ASN A 159 5.49 -7.39 16.21
CA ASN A 159 4.53 -8.38 15.75
C ASN A 159 4.79 -8.75 14.29
N LEU A 160 4.46 -9.99 13.98
CA LEU A 160 4.33 -10.49 12.63
C LEU A 160 2.85 -10.80 12.38
N TYR A 161 2.27 -10.17 11.39
CA TYR A 161 0.89 -10.34 10.98
C TYR A 161 0.80 -11.29 9.79
N ASN A 162 -0.36 -11.97 9.63
CA ASN A 162 -0.60 -12.83 8.49
C ASN A 162 -1.97 -12.57 7.87
N PHE A 163 -2.00 -12.46 6.55
CA PHE A 163 -3.22 -12.19 5.78
C PHE A 163 -3.36 -13.20 4.64
N ARG A 164 -4.55 -13.77 4.52
CA ARG A 164 -4.96 -14.60 3.40
C ARG A 164 -5.60 -13.73 2.31
N LEU A 165 -5.56 -14.18 1.08
CA LEU A 165 -6.16 -13.49 -0.05
C LEU A 165 -7.39 -14.26 -0.56
N ASP A 166 -8.29 -13.53 -1.22
CA ASP A 166 -9.41 -14.09 -1.95
C ASP A 166 -8.96 -14.92 -3.17
N SER A 167 -9.89 -15.51 -3.89
CA SER A 167 -9.57 -16.35 -5.06
C SER A 167 -9.02 -15.56 -6.25
N ALA A 168 -9.39 -14.28 -6.38
CA ALA A 168 -8.85 -13.38 -7.39
C ALA A 168 -7.47 -12.84 -7.02
N ARG A 169 -7.12 -12.93 -5.72
CA ARG A 169 -5.88 -12.44 -5.13
C ARG A 169 -5.70 -10.92 -5.30
N GLU A 170 -6.82 -10.22 -5.18
CA GLU A 170 -6.92 -8.75 -5.25
C GLU A 170 -7.45 -8.13 -3.96
N GLN A 171 -7.97 -8.97 -3.04
CA GLN A 171 -8.49 -8.56 -1.74
C GLN A 171 -7.99 -9.47 -0.63
N LEU A 172 -7.95 -8.95 0.60
CA LEU A 172 -7.70 -9.74 1.78
C LEU A 172 -8.98 -10.47 2.22
N LEU A 173 -8.83 -11.73 2.65
CA LEU A 173 -9.90 -12.48 3.30
C LEU A 173 -9.91 -12.12 4.79
N LEU A 174 -10.87 -11.30 5.18
CA LEU A 174 -11.05 -10.82 6.53
C LEU A 174 -12.37 -11.34 7.08
N ASP A 175 -12.29 -11.99 8.23
CA ASP A 175 -13.47 -12.49 8.93
C ASP A 175 -13.99 -11.41 9.90
N PRO A 176 -15.32 -11.32 10.18
CA PRO A 176 -15.82 -10.37 11.17
C PRO A 176 -15.11 -10.52 12.53
N PRO A 177 -14.79 -9.41 13.21
CA PRO A 177 -15.23 -8.05 12.92
C PRO A 177 -14.40 -7.26 11.91
N LEU A 178 -13.35 -7.83 11.32
CA LEU A 178 -12.42 -7.16 10.39
C LEU A 178 -12.95 -7.01 8.95
N ASP A 179 -14.19 -7.40 8.68
CA ASP A 179 -14.82 -7.30 7.35
C ASP A 179 -15.04 -5.85 6.86
N ASP A 180 -14.91 -4.87 7.76
CA ASP A 180 -14.83 -3.44 7.43
C ASP A 180 -13.41 -2.99 7.01
N LYS A 181 -12.45 -3.91 7.00
CA LYS A 181 -11.03 -3.70 6.66
C LYS A 181 -10.26 -2.80 7.65
N VAL A 182 -10.77 -2.56 8.86
CA VAL A 182 -10.14 -1.67 9.83
C VAL A 182 -9.90 -2.38 11.15
N ALA A 183 -8.64 -2.50 11.56
CA ALA A 183 -8.31 -2.94 12.93
C ALA A 183 -8.29 -1.72 13.85
N ASP A 184 -9.38 -1.52 14.60
CA ASP A 184 -9.53 -0.37 15.50
C ASP A 184 -9.64 -0.76 16.99
N THR A 185 -9.64 -2.05 17.28
CA THR A 185 -9.62 -2.61 18.63
C THR A 185 -8.41 -3.51 18.88
N PRO A 186 -7.97 -3.68 20.15
CA PRO A 186 -6.91 -4.63 20.48
C PRO A 186 -7.24 -6.09 20.11
N GLN A 187 -8.52 -6.47 20.10
CA GLN A 187 -8.93 -7.81 19.72
C GLN A 187 -8.72 -8.06 18.23
N GLU A 188 -9.13 -7.14 17.39
CA GLU A 188 -8.95 -7.22 15.93
C GLU A 188 -7.46 -7.31 15.53
N ILE A 189 -6.60 -6.56 16.25
CA ILE A 189 -5.15 -6.71 16.05
C ILE A 189 -4.69 -8.11 16.46
N GLN A 190 -5.26 -8.70 17.54
CA GLN A 190 -4.93 -10.07 17.93
C GLN A 190 -5.27 -11.09 16.87
N ASP A 191 -6.40 -10.91 16.17
CA ASP A 191 -6.94 -11.87 15.22
C ASP A 191 -6.07 -12.01 13.97
N ILE A 192 -5.25 -11.00 13.65
CA ILE A 192 -4.31 -11.03 12.52
C ILE A 192 -2.86 -11.30 12.93
N VAL A 193 -2.54 -11.38 14.23
CA VAL A 193 -1.17 -11.64 14.68
C VAL A 193 -0.80 -13.10 14.52
N PHE A 194 0.17 -13.38 13.66
CA PHE A 194 0.80 -14.69 13.53
C PHE A 194 1.77 -15.00 14.67
N GLY A 195 2.56 -14.01 15.09
CA GLY A 195 3.55 -14.16 16.14
C GLY A 195 4.01 -12.84 16.72
N ARG A 196 4.66 -12.90 17.90
CA ARG A 196 5.07 -11.74 18.68
C ARG A 196 6.49 -11.87 19.22
N GLY A 197 7.04 -10.72 19.63
CA GLY A 197 8.32 -10.70 20.32
C GLY A 197 9.53 -10.87 19.40
N PHE A 198 9.38 -10.58 18.12
CA PHE A 198 10.48 -10.60 17.17
C PHE A 198 11.44 -9.40 17.32
N GLY A 199 11.10 -8.43 18.18
CA GLY A 199 11.83 -7.19 18.26
C GLY A 199 11.53 -6.25 17.09
N VAL A 200 12.46 -5.39 16.72
CA VAL A 200 12.31 -4.50 15.56
C VAL A 200 12.39 -5.33 14.28
N ILE A 201 11.31 -5.38 13.52
CA ILE A 201 11.28 -6.04 12.20
C ILE A 201 11.49 -4.96 11.15
N THR A 202 12.48 -5.12 10.30
CA THR A 202 12.83 -4.16 9.22
C THR A 202 12.74 -4.77 7.82
N ASP A 203 12.91 -6.10 7.72
CA ASP A 203 12.85 -6.91 6.48
C ASP A 203 12.24 -8.29 6.76
#